data_93929008d6434bbda7c50ce32daf57b8
#
_entry.id   93929008d6434bbda7c50ce32daf57b8
#
_cell.length_a   1.000
_cell.length_b   1.000
_cell.length_c   1.000
_cell.angle_alpha   90.00
_cell.angle_beta   90.00
_cell.angle_gamma   90.00
#
_symmetry.space_group_name_H-M   'P 1'
#
loop_
_entity.id
_entity.type
_entity.pdbx_description
1 polymer ?
#
loop_
_entity_poly.entity_id
_entity_poly.type
_entity_poly.pdbx_seq_one_letter_code
_entity_poly.pdbx_strand_id
1 'polypeptide(L)'
;MRKLIFLLLVVSFGCSVKRKLLDNSKSAKQIPILAWYSIPPGETTVKRYQELKEAGITYNLSFFNDAETMSKALDTASRTGIKMIVYCPEIKTNTEATVKRFMNHPAVAGYMLRDEPNRSDFPELGEWTRKIRAVDDSHFCYLNLFPNYATEEQLGTKTYQDHVNLFVEEVPVQLISFDHYPVLGDSLRANWYENLEIISEAAKKTGKPFWAFALSVAHSKYPIATVAQLRLQVFSDLAYGAQGIEYFTYWTPYDSTWNFNNGPVSLEGKRTVVYDRIKQVNSEIKNLSTVFLGATVISVRHTGNTIPQGTKPLSVLPEPIKVLKTEGTGAVVSVLKNGGNSYLVIVNRDFINSMKLSIECDEIVRKVFKDGSSTPANTYQFQTEIDPGDIAIYTWKK
;
A
#
# COMPACT_ATOMS: atom_id res chain seq x y z
N MET A 1 -44.06 -54.16 2.41
CA MET A 1 -42.92 -53.60 1.68
C MET A 1 -42.74 -52.10 2.08
N ARG A 2 -41.85 -51.80 3.02
CA ARG A 2 -41.55 -50.43 3.48
C ARG A 2 -40.33 -49.92 2.68
N LYS A 3 -40.53 -48.85 1.91
CA LYS A 3 -39.45 -48.14 1.21
C LYS A 3 -38.76 -47.20 2.18
N LEU A 4 -37.46 -47.45 2.43
CA LEU A 4 -36.57 -46.58 3.18
C LEU A 4 -36.06 -45.50 2.23
N ILE A 5 -36.38 -44.22 2.51
CA ILE A 5 -35.83 -43.07 1.80
C ILE A 5 -34.59 -42.62 2.56
N PHE A 6 -33.41 -42.77 1.94
CA PHE A 6 -32.15 -42.19 2.44
C PHE A 6 -32.09 -40.72 2.07
N LEU A 7 -32.15 -39.86 3.07
CA LEU A 7 -31.92 -38.42 2.92
C LEU A 7 -30.42 -38.15 3.02
N LEU A 8 -29.78 -37.86 1.88
CA LEU A 8 -28.37 -37.40 1.87
C LEU A 8 -28.31 -35.95 2.34
N LEU A 9 -27.83 -35.76 3.57
CA LEU A 9 -27.42 -34.42 4.07
C LEU A 9 -26.07 -34.05 3.43
N VAL A 10 -26.09 -33.14 2.45
CA VAL A 10 -24.89 -32.50 1.94
C VAL A 10 -24.51 -31.40 2.94
N VAL A 11 -23.55 -31.71 3.81
CA VAL A 11 -22.90 -30.71 4.68
C VAL A 11 -21.88 -29.95 3.82
N SER A 12 -22.27 -28.75 3.35
CA SER A 12 -21.34 -27.82 2.74
C SER A 12 -20.41 -27.27 3.84
N PHE A 13 -19.20 -27.81 3.92
CA PHE A 13 -18.11 -27.16 4.66
C PHE A 13 -17.72 -25.88 3.95
N GLY A 14 -18.35 -24.79 4.32
CA GLY A 14 -17.86 -23.45 4.01
C GLY A 14 -16.55 -23.20 4.74
N CYS A 15 -15.43 -23.44 4.06
CA CYS A 15 -14.09 -23.11 4.59
C CYS A 15 -13.95 -21.60 4.68
N SER A 16 -14.31 -21.04 5.85
CA SER A 16 -13.98 -19.66 6.22
C SER A 16 -12.47 -19.58 6.41
N VAL A 17 -11.73 -19.23 5.34
CA VAL A 17 -10.31 -18.89 5.42
C VAL A 17 -10.20 -17.59 6.21
N LYS A 18 -10.05 -17.72 7.52
CA LYS A 18 -9.79 -16.59 8.42
C LYS A 18 -8.47 -15.93 8.01
N ARG A 19 -8.52 -14.63 7.76
CA ARG A 19 -7.41 -13.68 7.61
C ARG A 19 -6.33 -13.91 8.69
N LYS A 20 -5.32 -14.73 8.40
CA LYS A 20 -4.23 -15.04 9.34
C LYS A 20 -2.90 -14.38 8.96
N LEU A 21 -2.84 -13.72 7.80
CA LEU A 21 -1.58 -13.26 7.19
C LEU A 21 -0.94 -12.02 7.83
N LEU A 22 -1.61 -11.32 8.74
CA LEU A 22 -1.07 -10.11 9.39
C LEU A 22 -0.90 -10.25 10.92
N ASP A 23 -1.02 -11.44 11.49
CA ASP A 23 -1.18 -11.63 12.95
C ASP A 23 0.05 -12.19 13.68
N ASN A 24 1.25 -12.12 13.13
CA ASN A 24 2.45 -12.67 13.76
C ASN A 24 3.31 -11.68 14.56
N SER A 25 2.77 -10.56 15.05
CA SER A 25 3.51 -9.73 16.02
C SER A 25 2.63 -9.29 17.19
N LYS A 26 3.10 -9.53 18.41
CA LYS A 26 2.61 -8.89 19.66
C LYS A 26 2.95 -7.40 19.73
N SER A 27 3.47 -6.79 18.65
CA SER A 27 3.64 -5.34 18.54
C SER A 27 2.31 -4.71 18.10
N ALA A 28 2.02 -3.50 18.52
CA ALA A 28 0.83 -2.75 18.11
C ALA A 28 0.64 -2.87 16.61
N LYS A 29 -0.53 -3.35 16.17
CA LYS A 29 -0.87 -3.53 14.75
C LYS A 29 -0.72 -2.19 14.05
N GLN A 30 0.26 -2.06 13.17
CA GLN A 30 0.51 -0.86 12.37
C GLN A 30 0.53 -1.20 10.89
N ILE A 31 0.21 -0.22 10.03
CA ILE A 31 0.27 -0.37 8.58
C ILE A 31 1.72 -0.71 8.20
N PRO A 32 1.94 -1.78 7.42
CA PRO A 32 3.24 -2.10 6.85
C PRO A 32 3.77 -0.95 5.98
N ILE A 33 5.04 -0.61 6.12
CA ILE A 33 5.73 0.37 5.28
C ILE A 33 6.99 -0.28 4.74
N LEU A 34 7.01 -0.49 3.43
CA LEU A 34 8.11 -1.12 2.71
C LEU A 34 9.04 -0.06 2.10
N ALA A 35 10.32 -0.24 2.25
CA ALA A 35 11.33 0.42 1.44
C ALA A 35 11.77 -0.51 0.31
N TRP A 36 11.44 -0.13 -0.92
CA TRP A 36 11.92 -0.76 -2.14
C TRP A 36 13.26 -0.13 -2.53
N TYR A 37 14.19 -0.92 -3.09
CA TYR A 37 15.56 -0.53 -3.32
C TYR A 37 16.11 0.19 -2.09
N SER A 38 16.19 -0.56 -1.02
CA SER A 38 16.49 -0.06 0.31
C SER A 38 18.00 -0.07 0.57
N ILE A 39 18.44 -0.68 1.67
CA ILE A 39 19.86 -0.69 2.06
C ILE A 39 20.64 -1.59 1.10
N PRO A 40 21.64 -1.06 0.34
CA PRO A 40 22.47 -1.89 -0.54
C PRO A 40 23.22 -2.98 0.24
N PRO A 41 23.53 -4.13 -0.38
CA PRO A 41 24.26 -5.22 0.29
C PRO A 41 25.54 -4.78 0.98
N GLY A 42 26.33 -3.89 0.37
CA GLY A 42 27.57 -3.34 0.93
C GLY A 42 27.40 -2.43 2.15
N GLU A 43 26.18 -1.94 2.36
CA GLU A 43 25.82 -1.05 3.49
C GLU A 43 25.08 -1.79 4.61
N THR A 44 25.06 -3.13 4.58
CA THR A 44 24.37 -3.97 5.56
C THR A 44 25.01 -3.84 6.95
N THR A 45 24.52 -2.90 7.75
CA THR A 45 24.95 -2.65 9.13
C THR A 45 23.76 -2.39 10.05
N VAL A 46 23.90 -2.70 11.35
CA VAL A 46 22.85 -2.42 12.35
C VAL A 46 22.47 -0.94 12.34
N LYS A 47 23.43 -0.04 12.17
CA LYS A 47 23.19 1.41 12.09
C LYS A 47 22.24 1.76 10.95
N ARG A 48 22.44 1.20 9.76
CA ARG A 48 21.57 1.46 8.59
C ARG A 48 20.15 0.94 8.80
N TYR A 49 20.00 -0.26 9.34
CA TYR A 49 18.66 -0.79 9.67
C TYR A 49 17.99 -0.03 10.81
N GLN A 50 18.76 0.50 11.76
CA GLN A 50 18.23 1.40 12.78
C GLN A 50 17.76 2.74 12.17
N GLU A 51 18.51 3.32 11.24
CA GLU A 51 18.12 4.51 10.47
C GLU A 51 16.83 4.27 9.66
N LEU A 52 16.70 3.10 9.04
CA LEU A 52 15.48 2.70 8.33
C LEU A 52 14.27 2.65 9.27
N LYS A 53 14.44 2.03 10.44
CA LYS A 53 13.40 1.97 11.48
C LYS A 53 13.02 3.34 12.03
N GLU A 54 13.98 4.23 12.23
CA GLU A 54 13.76 5.62 12.68
C GLU A 54 12.95 6.42 11.67
N ALA A 55 13.04 6.10 10.38
CA ALA A 55 12.18 6.65 9.34
C ALA A 55 10.75 6.11 9.37
N GLY A 56 10.43 5.19 10.30
CA GLY A 56 9.11 4.54 10.42
C GLY A 56 8.89 3.37 9.47
N ILE A 57 9.92 2.95 8.74
CA ILE A 57 9.84 1.81 7.80
C ILE A 57 9.90 0.51 8.59
N THR A 58 9.11 -0.47 8.18
CA THR A 58 8.96 -1.77 8.85
C THR A 58 9.43 -2.94 8.01
N TYR A 59 9.47 -2.77 6.68
CA TYR A 59 9.87 -3.79 5.71
C TYR A 59 10.99 -3.27 4.81
N ASN A 60 11.93 -4.15 4.51
CA ASN A 60 13.06 -3.88 3.61
C ASN A 60 13.02 -4.83 2.42
N LEU A 61 13.16 -4.30 1.22
CA LEU A 61 13.49 -5.05 0.02
C LEU A 61 14.75 -4.48 -0.61
N SER A 62 15.77 -5.33 -0.70
CA SER A 62 17.04 -5.06 -1.36
C SER A 62 17.46 -6.27 -2.16
N PHE A 63 18.26 -6.06 -3.18
CA PHE A 63 18.68 -7.10 -4.13
C PHE A 63 20.05 -7.63 -3.74
N PHE A 64 20.10 -8.90 -3.29
CA PHE A 64 21.33 -9.58 -2.87
C PHE A 64 21.81 -10.52 -3.98
N ASN A 65 23.13 -10.64 -4.12
CA ASN A 65 23.75 -11.43 -5.18
C ASN A 65 23.73 -12.94 -4.90
N ASP A 66 23.55 -13.33 -3.64
CA ASP A 66 23.55 -14.73 -3.21
C ASP A 66 22.84 -14.91 -1.86
N ALA A 67 22.54 -16.17 -1.53
CA ALA A 67 21.86 -16.54 -0.28
C ALA A 67 22.71 -16.30 0.97
N GLU A 68 24.04 -16.23 0.85
CA GLU A 68 24.95 -15.98 2.01
C GLU A 68 24.88 -14.50 2.42
N THR A 69 24.96 -13.58 1.46
CA THR A 69 24.80 -12.15 1.73
C THR A 69 23.39 -11.80 2.18
N MET A 70 22.37 -12.50 1.64
CA MET A 70 20.97 -12.38 2.12
C MET A 70 20.85 -12.83 3.59
N SER A 71 21.50 -13.93 3.99
CA SER A 71 21.51 -14.42 5.37
C SER A 71 22.07 -13.38 6.35
N LYS A 72 23.23 -12.77 6.02
CA LYS A 72 23.84 -11.70 6.84
C LYS A 72 22.93 -10.49 6.99
N ALA A 73 22.18 -10.16 5.94
CA ALA A 73 21.23 -9.06 5.99
C ALA A 73 20.03 -9.38 6.89
N LEU A 74 19.49 -10.60 6.82
CA LEU A 74 18.43 -11.08 7.71
C LEU A 74 18.86 -11.02 9.18
N ASP A 75 20.07 -11.53 9.50
CA ASP A 75 20.63 -11.46 10.86
C ASP A 75 20.76 -10.02 11.36
N THR A 76 21.19 -9.11 10.50
CA THR A 76 21.32 -7.68 10.82
C THR A 76 19.96 -7.02 11.04
N ALA A 77 18.99 -7.29 10.16
CA ALA A 77 17.63 -6.78 10.24
C ALA A 77 16.90 -7.26 11.52
N SER A 78 17.11 -8.52 11.91
CA SER A 78 16.48 -9.11 13.11
C SER A 78 16.82 -8.35 14.38
N ARG A 79 18.06 -7.84 14.51
CA ARG A 79 18.52 -7.05 15.66
C ARG A 79 17.79 -5.71 15.82
N THR A 80 17.18 -5.21 14.76
CA THR A 80 16.44 -3.94 14.76
C THR A 80 14.93 -4.14 14.73
N GLY A 81 14.46 -5.36 14.42
CA GLY A 81 13.06 -5.69 14.25
C GLY A 81 12.51 -5.32 12.87
N ILE A 82 13.37 -4.98 11.91
CA ILE A 82 12.98 -4.80 10.50
C ILE A 82 12.69 -6.18 9.89
N LYS A 83 11.62 -6.27 9.12
CA LYS A 83 11.27 -7.45 8.33
C LYS A 83 11.83 -7.32 6.92
N MET A 84 12.15 -8.43 6.28
CA MET A 84 12.75 -8.44 4.94
C MET A 84 11.93 -9.30 3.98
N ILE A 85 11.76 -8.81 2.77
CA ILE A 85 11.34 -9.63 1.65
C ILE A 85 12.62 -10.24 1.05
N VAL A 86 12.71 -11.56 1.07
CA VAL A 86 13.89 -12.29 0.60
C VAL A 86 14.01 -12.18 -0.93
N TYR A 87 15.17 -11.72 -1.39
CA TYR A 87 15.58 -11.76 -2.78
C TYR A 87 17.06 -12.14 -2.91
N CYS A 88 17.28 -13.24 -3.57
CA CYS A 88 18.60 -13.68 -4.08
C CYS A 88 18.36 -14.62 -5.26
N PRO A 89 19.31 -14.83 -6.18
CA PRO A 89 19.11 -15.67 -7.37
C PRO A 89 18.67 -17.10 -7.06
N GLU A 90 19.11 -17.64 -5.91
CA GLU A 90 18.79 -19.01 -5.49
C GLU A 90 17.31 -19.19 -5.16
N ILE A 91 16.56 -18.12 -4.86
CA ILE A 91 15.11 -18.25 -4.62
C ILE A 91 14.39 -18.74 -5.88
N LYS A 92 14.93 -18.47 -7.08
CA LYS A 92 14.43 -18.99 -8.35
C LYS A 92 15.12 -20.29 -8.75
N THR A 93 16.45 -20.37 -8.67
CA THR A 93 17.23 -21.48 -9.20
C THR A 93 17.22 -22.72 -8.30
N ASN A 94 17.01 -22.54 -6.98
CA ASN A 94 16.92 -23.61 -5.99
C ASN A 94 15.85 -23.30 -4.93
N THR A 95 14.61 -23.12 -5.39
CA THR A 95 13.47 -22.61 -4.61
C THR A 95 13.30 -23.32 -3.27
N GLU A 96 13.15 -24.66 -3.30
CA GLU A 96 12.82 -25.43 -2.11
C GLU A 96 13.90 -25.33 -1.03
N ALA A 97 15.17 -25.51 -1.40
CA ALA A 97 16.28 -25.43 -0.44
C ALA A 97 16.43 -24.00 0.11
N THR A 98 16.26 -22.98 -0.73
CA THR A 98 16.39 -21.57 -0.33
C THR A 98 15.25 -21.15 0.60
N VAL A 99 14.01 -21.54 0.32
CA VAL A 99 12.86 -21.29 1.20
C VAL A 99 13.07 -21.99 2.54
N LYS A 100 13.45 -23.30 2.56
CA LYS A 100 13.74 -24.03 3.79
C LYS A 100 14.88 -23.39 4.62
N ARG A 101 15.88 -22.81 3.96
CA ARG A 101 16.97 -22.09 4.62
C ARG A 101 16.47 -20.88 5.40
N PHE A 102 15.52 -20.13 4.85
CA PHE A 102 15.13 -18.83 5.38
C PHE A 102 13.79 -18.81 6.15
N MET A 103 12.86 -19.74 5.90
CA MET A 103 11.50 -19.68 6.41
C MET A 103 11.35 -19.58 7.92
N ASN A 104 12.33 -20.05 8.68
CA ASN A 104 12.32 -19.97 10.15
C ASN A 104 13.06 -18.75 10.72
N HIS A 105 13.64 -17.91 9.85
CA HIS A 105 14.36 -16.74 10.30
C HIS A 105 13.42 -15.62 10.73
N PRO A 106 13.56 -15.02 11.94
CA PRO A 106 12.59 -14.08 12.50
C PRO A 106 12.42 -12.78 11.70
N ALA A 107 13.39 -12.41 10.86
CA ALA A 107 13.28 -11.22 10.01
C ALA A 107 12.60 -11.49 8.67
N VAL A 108 12.32 -12.71 8.26
CA VAL A 108 11.64 -12.99 7.00
C VAL A 108 10.19 -12.53 7.07
N ALA A 109 9.75 -11.87 6.01
CA ALA A 109 8.37 -11.44 5.79
C ALA A 109 7.74 -12.16 4.60
N GLY A 110 8.52 -12.38 3.54
CA GLY A 110 8.07 -12.98 2.31
C GLY A 110 9.22 -13.19 1.33
N TYR A 111 8.86 -13.53 0.10
CA TYR A 111 9.79 -13.88 -0.98
C TYR A 111 9.44 -13.06 -2.23
N MET A 112 10.42 -12.32 -2.76
CA MET A 112 10.28 -11.56 -4.01
C MET A 112 10.32 -12.51 -5.19
N LEU A 113 9.31 -12.43 -6.06
CA LEU A 113 9.24 -13.20 -7.29
C LEU A 113 9.71 -12.38 -8.49
N ARG A 114 9.01 -11.30 -8.77
CA ARG A 114 9.26 -10.51 -9.97
C ARG A 114 8.72 -9.09 -9.81
N ASP A 115 9.33 -8.18 -10.53
CA ASP A 115 8.87 -6.82 -10.74
C ASP A 115 8.26 -6.70 -12.14
N GLU A 116 7.11 -6.06 -12.23
CA GLU A 116 6.40 -5.70 -13.45
C GLU A 116 6.32 -6.83 -14.51
N PRO A 117 5.73 -8.00 -14.18
CA PRO A 117 5.66 -9.12 -15.11
C PRO A 117 4.70 -8.84 -16.28
N ASN A 118 5.07 -9.32 -17.46
CA ASN A 118 4.16 -9.44 -18.60
C ASN A 118 3.13 -10.55 -18.35
N ARG A 119 1.98 -10.49 -19.00
CA ARG A 119 0.95 -11.55 -18.95
C ARG A 119 1.50 -12.94 -19.26
N SER A 120 2.46 -13.04 -20.19
CA SER A 120 3.08 -14.31 -20.55
C SER A 120 3.87 -14.97 -19.41
N ASP A 121 4.26 -14.22 -18.39
CA ASP A 121 4.98 -14.73 -17.22
C ASP A 121 4.05 -15.36 -16.16
N PHE A 122 2.75 -15.09 -16.19
CA PHE A 122 1.81 -15.50 -15.13
C PHE A 122 1.74 -17.01 -14.90
N PRO A 123 1.74 -17.88 -15.94
CA PRO A 123 1.74 -19.33 -15.73
C PRO A 123 2.96 -19.81 -14.92
N GLU A 124 4.17 -19.35 -15.29
CA GLU A 124 5.42 -19.67 -14.58
C GLU A 124 5.40 -19.13 -13.14
N LEU A 125 4.96 -17.87 -12.97
CA LEU A 125 4.85 -17.24 -11.64
C LEU A 125 3.82 -17.94 -10.76
N GLY A 126 2.73 -18.40 -11.34
CA GLY A 126 1.72 -19.16 -10.62
C GLY A 126 2.26 -20.51 -10.11
N GLU A 127 3.01 -21.22 -10.94
CA GLU A 127 3.67 -22.48 -10.53
C GLU A 127 4.75 -22.22 -9.48
N TRP A 128 5.56 -21.21 -9.66
CA TRP A 128 6.59 -20.84 -8.70
C TRP A 128 6.02 -20.43 -7.35
N THR A 129 4.96 -19.63 -7.35
CA THR A 129 4.22 -19.28 -6.14
C THR A 129 3.71 -20.53 -5.41
N ARG A 130 3.13 -21.49 -6.12
CA ARG A 130 2.67 -22.77 -5.54
C ARG A 130 3.83 -23.59 -4.95
N LYS A 131 4.99 -23.63 -5.62
CA LYS A 131 6.19 -24.32 -5.12
C LYS A 131 6.69 -23.71 -3.80
N ILE A 132 6.76 -22.37 -3.71
CA ILE A 132 7.15 -21.69 -2.47
C ILE A 132 6.15 -22.01 -1.35
N ARG A 133 4.86 -21.84 -1.63
CA ARG A 133 3.79 -22.04 -0.65
C ARG A 133 3.63 -23.50 -0.18
N ALA A 134 4.04 -24.46 -0.98
CA ALA A 134 4.10 -25.86 -0.57
C ALA A 134 5.17 -26.11 0.51
N VAL A 135 6.22 -25.26 0.58
CA VAL A 135 7.28 -25.34 1.58
C VAL A 135 7.00 -24.40 2.75
N ASP A 136 6.51 -23.19 2.46
CA ASP A 136 6.24 -22.14 3.44
C ASP A 136 4.97 -21.35 3.06
N ASP A 137 3.86 -21.64 3.70
CA ASP A 137 2.59 -20.92 3.53
C ASP A 137 2.38 -19.81 4.61
N SER A 138 3.37 -19.62 5.49
CA SER A 138 3.33 -18.62 6.57
C SER A 138 3.84 -17.25 6.14
N HIS A 139 4.68 -17.18 5.12
CA HIS A 139 5.21 -15.95 4.54
C HIS A 139 4.64 -15.72 3.15
N PHE A 140 4.45 -14.43 2.79
CA PHE A 140 3.82 -14.11 1.52
C PHE A 140 4.82 -14.18 0.34
N CYS A 141 4.29 -14.51 -0.83
CA CYS A 141 4.97 -14.28 -2.09
C CYS A 141 4.68 -12.86 -2.56
N TYR A 142 5.71 -12.11 -2.92
CA TYR A 142 5.63 -10.71 -3.30
C TYR A 142 5.94 -10.54 -4.79
N LEU A 143 5.13 -9.74 -5.45
CA LEU A 143 5.25 -9.38 -6.84
C LEU A 143 4.61 -8.00 -7.03
N ASN A 144 5.26 -7.13 -7.79
CA ASN A 144 4.76 -5.80 -8.11
C ASN A 144 4.22 -5.75 -9.54
N LEU A 145 3.01 -5.22 -9.73
CA LEU A 145 2.38 -5.07 -11.04
C LEU A 145 2.72 -3.72 -11.66
N PHE A 146 2.73 -3.68 -12.99
CA PHE A 146 2.75 -2.46 -13.78
C PHE A 146 1.63 -1.49 -13.38
N PRO A 147 1.82 -0.18 -13.60
CA PRO A 147 0.74 0.80 -13.56
C PRO A 147 -0.13 0.77 -14.85
N ASN A 148 -1.30 1.39 -14.79
CA ASN A 148 -2.22 1.46 -15.94
C ASN A 148 -1.78 2.38 -17.10
N TYR A 149 -0.61 3.01 -17.00
CA TYR A 149 0.02 3.71 -18.13
C TYR A 149 1.08 2.86 -18.85
N ALA A 150 1.29 1.61 -18.44
CA ALA A 150 2.10 0.66 -19.18
C ALA A 150 1.48 0.34 -20.54
N THR A 151 2.31 0.07 -21.54
CA THR A 151 1.84 -0.23 -22.89
C THR A 151 1.21 -1.63 -22.98
N GLU A 152 0.39 -1.86 -24.01
CA GLU A 152 -0.17 -3.20 -24.28
C GLU A 152 0.94 -4.27 -24.40
N GLU A 153 2.09 -3.90 -24.98
CA GLU A 153 3.25 -4.78 -25.08
C GLU A 153 3.85 -5.14 -23.72
N GLN A 154 4.00 -4.16 -22.83
CA GLN A 154 4.49 -4.38 -21.46
C GLN A 154 3.50 -5.23 -20.65
N LEU A 155 2.21 -4.94 -20.74
CA LEU A 155 1.17 -5.67 -20.03
C LEU A 155 0.97 -7.09 -20.60
N GLY A 156 1.13 -7.28 -21.91
CA GLY A 156 0.72 -8.49 -22.63
C GLY A 156 -0.81 -8.66 -22.72
N THR A 157 -1.55 -7.59 -22.50
CA THR A 157 -3.02 -7.52 -22.58
C THR A 157 -3.45 -6.20 -23.20
N LYS A 158 -4.70 -6.13 -23.73
CA LYS A 158 -5.24 -4.90 -24.32
C LYS A 158 -5.57 -3.82 -23.29
N THR A 159 -5.95 -4.23 -22.09
CA THR A 159 -6.31 -3.30 -21.01
C THR A 159 -5.60 -3.66 -19.71
N TYR A 160 -5.39 -2.67 -18.85
CA TYR A 160 -4.88 -2.89 -17.51
C TYR A 160 -5.84 -3.71 -16.65
N GLN A 161 -7.15 -3.52 -16.83
CA GLN A 161 -8.17 -4.32 -16.14
C GLN A 161 -8.03 -5.81 -16.45
N ASP A 162 -7.79 -6.18 -17.71
CA ASP A 162 -7.57 -7.58 -18.11
C ASP A 162 -6.29 -8.13 -17.48
N HIS A 163 -5.21 -7.34 -17.48
CA HIS A 163 -3.94 -7.71 -16.84
C HIS A 163 -4.13 -8.04 -15.36
N VAL A 164 -4.79 -7.15 -14.62
CA VAL A 164 -5.05 -7.36 -13.18
C VAL A 164 -5.98 -8.56 -12.94
N ASN A 165 -7.03 -8.72 -13.73
CA ASN A 165 -7.96 -9.85 -13.62
C ASN A 165 -7.25 -11.20 -13.82
N LEU A 166 -6.46 -11.32 -14.89
CA LEU A 166 -5.69 -12.53 -15.19
C LEU A 166 -4.62 -12.81 -14.12
N PHE A 167 -3.96 -11.74 -13.63
CA PHE A 167 -2.99 -11.89 -12.54
C PHE A 167 -3.61 -12.50 -11.28
N VAL A 168 -4.72 -11.96 -10.79
CA VAL A 168 -5.34 -12.46 -9.55
C VAL A 168 -5.93 -13.86 -9.69
N GLU A 169 -6.24 -14.29 -10.92
CA GLU A 169 -6.74 -15.62 -11.26
C GLU A 169 -5.61 -16.65 -11.31
N GLU A 170 -4.49 -16.31 -11.97
CA GLU A 170 -3.44 -17.27 -12.30
C GLU A 170 -2.32 -17.33 -11.27
N VAL A 171 -2.01 -16.20 -10.61
CA VAL A 171 -0.90 -16.11 -9.64
C VAL A 171 -1.43 -16.08 -8.21
N PRO A 172 -1.31 -17.17 -7.44
CA PRO A 172 -1.92 -17.30 -6.13
C PRO A 172 -1.12 -16.61 -5.00
N VAL A 173 -0.66 -15.37 -5.23
CA VAL A 173 -0.05 -14.52 -4.20
C VAL A 173 -1.08 -14.08 -3.16
N GLN A 174 -0.62 -13.75 -1.96
CA GLN A 174 -1.48 -13.42 -0.83
C GLN A 174 -1.83 -11.93 -0.75
N LEU A 175 -1.12 -11.07 -1.49
CA LEU A 175 -1.38 -9.63 -1.59
C LEU A 175 -1.19 -9.17 -3.04
N ILE A 176 -1.79 -8.03 -3.39
CA ILE A 176 -1.58 -7.34 -4.67
C ILE A 176 -0.67 -6.16 -4.37
N SER A 177 0.42 -5.99 -5.11
CA SER A 177 1.23 -4.78 -5.11
C SER A 177 1.26 -4.20 -6.51
N PHE A 178 1.27 -2.88 -6.61
CA PHE A 178 1.40 -2.16 -7.87
C PHE A 178 2.08 -0.83 -7.64
N ASP A 179 2.79 -0.34 -8.64
CA ASP A 179 3.32 1.01 -8.63
C ASP A 179 2.58 1.92 -9.60
N HIS A 180 2.38 3.14 -9.19
CA HIS A 180 1.90 4.24 -10.02
C HIS A 180 2.41 5.55 -9.43
N TYR A 181 3.24 6.26 -10.17
CA TYR A 181 3.82 7.53 -9.73
C TYR A 181 3.05 8.71 -10.35
N PRO A 182 2.10 9.31 -9.60
CA PRO A 182 1.15 10.25 -10.18
C PRO A 182 1.71 11.66 -10.42
N VAL A 183 2.71 12.09 -9.65
CA VAL A 183 3.17 13.49 -9.67
C VAL A 183 4.20 13.73 -10.76
N LEU A 184 3.88 14.61 -11.73
CA LEU A 184 4.76 15.02 -12.82
C LEU A 184 4.89 16.55 -12.80
N GLY A 185 5.99 17.06 -12.25
CA GLY A 185 6.13 18.50 -12.00
C GLY A 185 4.99 18.99 -11.10
N ASP A 186 4.18 19.94 -11.61
CA ASP A 186 3.04 20.52 -10.90
C ASP A 186 1.69 19.89 -11.28
N SER A 187 1.70 18.73 -11.92
CA SER A 187 0.48 18.06 -12.38
C SER A 187 0.38 16.61 -11.89
N LEU A 188 -0.84 16.07 -11.92
CA LEU A 188 -1.11 14.65 -11.66
C LEU A 188 -1.41 13.92 -12.96
N ARG A 189 -0.97 12.67 -13.07
CA ARG A 189 -1.41 11.76 -14.13
C ARG A 189 -2.93 11.56 -14.06
N ALA A 190 -3.60 11.78 -15.17
CA ALA A 190 -5.07 11.74 -15.23
C ALA A 190 -5.65 10.37 -14.87
N ASN A 191 -4.93 9.29 -15.15
CA ASN A 191 -5.36 7.91 -14.95
C ASN A 191 -4.95 7.29 -13.58
N TRP A 192 -4.39 8.08 -12.66
CA TRP A 192 -3.97 7.53 -11.36
C TRP A 192 -5.13 6.98 -10.53
N TYR A 193 -6.19 7.78 -10.38
CA TYR A 193 -7.36 7.35 -9.60
C TYR A 193 -8.10 6.18 -10.24
N GLU A 194 -8.11 6.09 -11.58
CA GLU A 194 -8.61 4.92 -12.29
C GLU A 194 -7.81 3.65 -11.95
N ASN A 195 -6.47 3.77 -11.87
CA ASN A 195 -5.63 2.66 -11.41
C ASN A 195 -6.03 2.18 -10.01
N LEU A 196 -6.24 3.12 -9.08
CA LEU A 196 -6.67 2.81 -7.71
C LEU A 196 -8.05 2.16 -7.67
N GLU A 197 -9.02 2.60 -8.50
CA GLU A 197 -10.33 1.95 -8.64
C GLU A 197 -10.18 0.49 -9.07
N ILE A 198 -9.37 0.22 -10.11
CA ILE A 198 -9.15 -1.13 -10.65
C ILE A 198 -8.54 -2.07 -9.59
N ILE A 199 -7.49 -1.61 -8.92
CA ILE A 199 -6.79 -2.42 -7.89
C ILE A 199 -7.68 -2.63 -6.66
N SER A 200 -8.35 -1.58 -6.17
CA SER A 200 -9.27 -1.67 -5.02
C SER A 200 -10.42 -2.63 -5.30
N GLU A 201 -10.98 -2.63 -6.53
CA GLU A 201 -12.02 -3.57 -6.94
C GLU A 201 -11.50 -5.01 -6.99
N ALA A 202 -10.32 -5.24 -7.59
CA ALA A 202 -9.68 -6.56 -7.61
C ALA A 202 -9.38 -7.08 -6.20
N ALA A 203 -8.88 -6.24 -5.31
CA ALA A 203 -8.63 -6.56 -3.91
C ALA A 203 -9.93 -6.94 -3.18
N LYS A 204 -11.00 -6.18 -3.37
CA LYS A 204 -12.33 -6.44 -2.81
C LYS A 204 -12.91 -7.76 -3.32
N LYS A 205 -12.86 -8.00 -4.64
CA LYS A 205 -13.37 -9.22 -5.30
C LYS A 205 -12.66 -10.48 -4.81
N THR A 206 -11.35 -10.41 -4.61
CA THR A 206 -10.53 -11.56 -4.21
C THR A 206 -10.36 -11.72 -2.71
N GLY A 207 -10.73 -10.69 -1.92
CA GLY A 207 -10.48 -10.64 -0.48
C GLY A 207 -9.01 -10.50 -0.10
N LYS A 208 -8.14 -10.19 -1.08
CA LYS A 208 -6.71 -9.97 -0.86
C LYS A 208 -6.46 -8.51 -0.44
N PRO A 209 -5.53 -8.24 0.49
CA PRO A 209 -5.05 -6.88 0.70
C PRO A 209 -4.27 -6.40 -0.52
N PHE A 210 -4.18 -5.07 -0.69
CA PHE A 210 -3.23 -4.51 -1.63
C PHE A 210 -2.28 -3.52 -0.95
N TRP A 211 -1.09 -3.38 -1.49
CA TRP A 211 -0.08 -2.39 -1.14
C TRP A 211 0.15 -1.47 -2.34
N ALA A 212 0.48 -0.22 -2.08
CA ALA A 212 0.64 0.79 -3.11
C ALA A 212 1.92 1.61 -2.90
N PHE A 213 2.55 1.99 -4.01
CA PHE A 213 3.76 2.77 -4.01
C PHE A 213 3.52 4.27 -3.91
N ALA A 214 4.38 4.92 -3.14
CA ALA A 214 4.60 6.36 -3.17
C ALA A 214 6.02 6.66 -3.65
N LEU A 215 6.18 7.62 -4.55
CA LEU A 215 7.47 8.02 -5.08
C LEU A 215 8.21 8.90 -4.08
N SER A 216 9.43 8.49 -3.70
CA SER A 216 10.29 9.22 -2.75
C SER A 216 11.68 9.57 -3.31
N VAL A 217 11.99 9.25 -4.57
CA VAL A 217 13.23 9.59 -5.25
C VAL A 217 12.95 10.42 -6.50
N ALA A 218 13.65 11.52 -6.67
CA ALA A 218 13.56 12.33 -7.89
C ALA A 218 14.30 11.62 -9.04
N HIS A 219 13.71 11.65 -10.24
CA HIS A 219 14.34 11.18 -11.47
C HIS A 219 13.55 11.66 -12.69
N SER A 220 14.22 11.87 -13.81
CA SER A 220 13.58 12.31 -15.06
C SER A 220 12.63 13.50 -14.85
N LYS A 221 11.33 13.32 -15.01
CA LYS A 221 10.27 14.34 -14.81
C LYS A 221 9.67 14.34 -13.40
N TYR A 222 10.09 13.42 -12.55
CA TYR A 222 9.58 13.32 -11.19
C TYR A 222 10.36 14.23 -10.25
N PRO A 223 9.68 15.14 -9.52
CA PRO A 223 10.34 16.14 -8.67
C PRO A 223 10.87 15.54 -7.37
N ILE A 224 11.68 16.32 -6.65
CA ILE A 224 12.04 16.00 -5.26
C ILE A 224 10.77 16.02 -4.41
N ALA A 225 10.41 14.87 -3.84
CA ALA A 225 9.15 14.68 -3.12
C ALA A 225 8.99 15.68 -1.96
N THR A 226 7.90 16.45 -1.97
CA THR A 226 7.48 17.31 -0.87
C THR A 226 6.59 16.54 0.11
N VAL A 227 6.35 17.08 1.32
CA VAL A 227 5.40 16.48 2.28
C VAL A 227 4.00 16.42 1.69
N ALA A 228 3.57 17.46 0.96
CA ALA A 228 2.26 17.52 0.30
C ALA A 228 2.10 16.40 -0.76
N GLN A 229 3.12 16.21 -1.60
CA GLN A 229 3.12 15.15 -2.62
C GLN A 229 3.14 13.75 -2.02
N LEU A 230 3.89 13.54 -0.94
CA LEU A 230 3.92 12.26 -0.21
C LEU A 230 2.57 11.97 0.46
N ARG A 231 1.99 12.98 1.16
CA ARG A 231 0.66 12.84 1.80
C ARG A 231 -0.41 12.54 0.78
N LEU A 232 -0.44 13.25 -0.35
CA LEU A 232 -1.42 13.01 -1.40
C LEU A 232 -1.41 11.55 -1.87
N GLN A 233 -0.21 11.01 -2.19
CA GLN A 233 -0.06 9.62 -2.62
C GLN A 233 -0.52 8.67 -1.53
N VAL A 234 0.10 8.73 -0.37
CA VAL A 234 -0.14 7.80 0.75
C VAL A 234 -1.59 7.84 1.23
N PHE A 235 -2.16 9.02 1.44
CA PHE A 235 -3.53 9.13 1.97
C PHE A 235 -4.59 8.79 0.93
N SER A 236 -4.34 9.01 -0.38
CA SER A 236 -5.21 8.51 -1.43
C SER A 236 -5.18 6.98 -1.49
N ASP A 237 -4.01 6.35 -1.45
CA ASP A 237 -3.86 4.89 -1.42
C ASP A 237 -4.61 4.27 -0.23
N LEU A 238 -4.43 4.84 0.96
CA LEU A 238 -5.13 4.40 2.18
C LEU A 238 -6.65 4.64 2.11
N ALA A 239 -7.09 5.74 1.51
CA ALA A 239 -8.52 6.01 1.30
C ALA A 239 -9.16 5.00 0.34
N TYR A 240 -8.41 4.49 -0.63
CA TYR A 240 -8.84 3.41 -1.52
C TYR A 240 -8.73 2.00 -0.90
N GLY A 241 -8.15 1.90 0.32
CA GLY A 241 -8.10 0.67 1.10
C GLY A 241 -6.76 -0.05 1.09
N ALA A 242 -5.68 0.61 0.68
CA ALA A 242 -4.34 0.05 0.81
C ALA A 242 -4.07 -0.43 2.24
N GLN A 243 -3.45 -1.59 2.37
CA GLN A 243 -3.10 -2.20 3.66
C GLN A 243 -1.58 -2.18 3.91
N GLY A 244 -0.83 -1.55 3.04
CA GLY A 244 0.59 -1.26 3.14
C GLY A 244 0.99 -0.16 2.17
N ILE A 245 2.04 0.56 2.52
CA ILE A 245 2.63 1.62 1.70
C ILE A 245 4.05 1.21 1.35
N GLU A 246 4.45 1.50 0.13
CA GLU A 246 5.74 1.15 -0.41
C GLU A 246 6.43 2.40 -0.95
N TYR A 247 7.72 2.57 -0.68
CA TYR A 247 8.48 3.71 -1.18
C TYR A 247 9.45 3.29 -2.28
N PHE A 248 9.32 3.87 -3.46
CA PHE A 248 10.31 3.83 -4.52
C PHE A 248 11.06 5.16 -4.53
N THR A 249 12.31 5.24 -4.07
CA THR A 249 13.15 4.27 -3.39
C THR A 249 13.56 4.84 -2.02
N TYR A 250 14.10 4.00 -1.12
CA TYR A 250 14.70 4.52 0.11
C TYR A 250 16.14 4.97 -0.09
N TRP A 251 16.95 4.18 -0.79
CA TRP A 251 18.31 4.55 -1.19
C TRP A 251 18.29 5.05 -2.63
N THR A 252 19.00 6.14 -2.91
CA THR A 252 19.11 6.66 -4.27
C THR A 252 19.84 5.67 -5.16
N PRO A 253 19.22 5.13 -6.22
CA PRO A 253 19.90 4.20 -7.12
C PRO A 253 20.96 4.90 -7.95
N TYR A 254 21.99 4.16 -8.35
CA TYR A 254 22.89 4.59 -9.42
C TYR A 254 22.35 4.07 -10.76
N ASP A 255 21.94 4.97 -11.61
CA ASP A 255 21.53 4.67 -12.99
C ASP A 255 21.75 5.91 -13.86
N SER A 256 22.56 5.76 -14.93
CA SER A 256 22.90 6.86 -15.82
C SER A 256 21.74 7.29 -16.73
N THR A 257 20.74 6.45 -16.93
CA THR A 257 19.61 6.68 -17.83
C THR A 257 18.54 7.54 -17.16
N TRP A 258 18.24 7.26 -15.88
CA TRP A 258 17.11 7.85 -15.17
C TRP A 258 17.50 9.07 -14.33
N ASN A 259 18.79 9.29 -14.07
CA ASN A 259 19.32 10.40 -13.27
C ASN A 259 18.67 10.49 -11.88
N PHE A 260 18.63 9.36 -11.16
CA PHE A 260 18.10 9.34 -9.81
C PHE A 260 18.87 10.25 -8.86
N ASN A 261 18.12 11.01 -8.06
CA ASN A 261 18.70 11.90 -7.06
C ASN A 261 17.72 12.19 -5.92
N ASN A 262 18.23 12.69 -4.79
CA ASN A 262 17.42 13.11 -3.65
C ASN A 262 16.40 12.07 -3.17
N GLY A 263 16.73 10.77 -3.22
CA GLY A 263 16.01 9.78 -2.40
C GLY A 263 16.21 10.05 -0.91
N PRO A 264 15.49 9.41 -0.01
CA PRO A 264 15.66 9.57 1.44
C PRO A 264 17.10 9.42 1.91
N VAL A 265 17.85 8.49 1.33
CA VAL A 265 19.29 8.36 1.51
C VAL A 265 19.96 8.56 0.15
N SER A 266 20.99 9.41 0.11
CA SER A 266 21.75 9.67 -1.13
C SER A 266 22.56 8.45 -1.56
N LEU A 267 23.13 8.50 -2.77
CA LEU A 267 24.02 7.45 -3.28
C LEU A 267 25.22 7.20 -2.35
N GLU A 268 25.75 8.26 -1.70
CA GLU A 268 26.86 8.23 -0.75
C GLU A 268 26.43 7.82 0.68
N GLY A 269 25.18 7.44 0.87
CA GLY A 269 24.65 7.00 2.14
C GLY A 269 24.34 8.13 3.15
N LYS A 270 24.11 9.35 2.69
CA LYS A 270 23.75 10.49 3.55
C LYS A 270 22.23 10.69 3.54
N ARG A 271 21.65 10.99 4.71
CA ARG A 271 20.24 11.39 4.80
C ARG A 271 20.02 12.68 4.04
N THR A 272 18.96 12.74 3.26
CA THR A 272 18.52 13.94 2.54
C THR A 272 17.30 14.57 3.24
N VAL A 273 16.84 15.70 2.76
CA VAL A 273 15.58 16.32 3.25
C VAL A 273 14.37 15.38 3.08
N VAL A 274 14.39 14.48 2.10
CA VAL A 274 13.30 13.53 1.85
C VAL A 274 13.22 12.46 2.95
N TYR A 275 14.34 12.13 3.60
CA TYR A 275 14.34 11.24 4.77
C TYR A 275 13.43 11.78 5.89
N ASP A 276 13.57 13.07 6.23
CA ASP A 276 12.75 13.68 7.30
C ASP A 276 11.29 13.80 6.86
N ARG A 277 11.02 14.05 5.58
CA ARG A 277 9.67 14.11 5.01
C ARG A 277 8.95 12.76 5.09
N ILE A 278 9.58 11.66 4.66
CA ILE A 278 8.97 10.32 4.80
C ILE A 278 8.81 9.92 6.27
N LYS A 279 9.76 10.26 7.14
CA LYS A 279 9.67 10.01 8.58
C LYS A 279 8.45 10.71 9.19
N GLN A 280 8.17 11.96 8.80
CA GLN A 280 6.99 12.69 9.22
C GLN A 280 5.70 11.98 8.77
N VAL A 281 5.58 11.68 7.47
CA VAL A 281 4.39 11.04 6.90
C VAL A 281 4.19 9.63 7.48
N ASN A 282 5.25 8.86 7.67
CA ASN A 282 5.20 7.53 8.30
C ASN A 282 4.73 7.57 9.76
N SER A 283 5.08 8.63 10.50
CA SER A 283 4.55 8.84 11.85
C SER A 283 3.04 9.09 11.83
N GLU A 284 2.54 9.87 10.87
CA GLU A 284 1.11 10.10 10.66
C GLU A 284 0.37 8.79 10.31
N ILE A 285 0.91 7.99 9.36
CA ILE A 285 0.37 6.65 9.00
C ILE A 285 0.29 5.74 10.23
N LYS A 286 1.35 5.70 11.01
CA LYS A 286 1.41 4.87 12.23
C LYS A 286 0.32 5.25 13.22
N ASN A 287 0.14 6.54 13.49
CA ASN A 287 -0.86 7.04 14.42
C ASN A 287 -2.29 6.79 13.92
N LEU A 288 -2.48 6.79 12.61
CA LEU A 288 -3.78 6.55 11.95
C LEU A 288 -4.03 5.07 11.61
N SER A 289 -3.16 4.15 12.04
CA SER A 289 -3.32 2.72 11.74
C SER A 289 -4.65 2.13 12.19
N THR A 290 -5.24 2.64 13.28
CA THR A 290 -6.57 2.22 13.77
C THR A 290 -7.71 2.60 12.81
N VAL A 291 -7.51 3.60 11.96
CA VAL A 291 -8.47 4.00 10.93
C VAL A 291 -8.39 3.04 9.73
N PHE A 292 -7.18 2.77 9.25
CA PHE A 292 -6.96 2.16 7.93
C PHE A 292 -6.64 0.68 7.98
N LEU A 293 -5.86 0.19 8.95
CA LEU A 293 -5.44 -1.20 8.98
C LEU A 293 -6.61 -2.15 9.25
N GLY A 294 -6.89 -3.04 8.31
CA GLY A 294 -8.02 -3.95 8.37
C GLY A 294 -9.37 -3.31 8.04
N ALA A 295 -9.39 -2.05 7.62
CA ALA A 295 -10.61 -1.36 7.22
C ALA A 295 -11.25 -2.00 5.98
N THR A 296 -12.57 -1.97 5.94
CA THR A 296 -13.36 -2.31 4.76
C THR A 296 -13.81 -1.03 4.08
N VAL A 297 -13.47 -0.88 2.80
CA VAL A 297 -13.94 0.24 1.96
C VAL A 297 -15.41 0.02 1.61
N ILE A 298 -16.26 0.96 2.01
CA ILE A 298 -17.68 0.96 1.68
C ILE A 298 -17.91 1.69 0.36
N SER A 299 -17.31 2.86 0.21
CA SER A 299 -17.37 3.65 -1.03
C SER A 299 -16.19 4.59 -1.12
N VAL A 300 -15.75 4.85 -2.36
CA VAL A 300 -14.85 5.96 -2.70
C VAL A 300 -15.56 6.82 -3.73
N ARG A 301 -15.53 8.13 -3.55
CA ARG A 301 -16.17 9.13 -4.43
C ARG A 301 -15.25 10.33 -4.54
N HIS A 302 -15.53 11.19 -5.52
CA HIS A 302 -14.76 12.40 -5.74
C HIS A 302 -15.66 13.63 -5.75
N THR A 303 -15.10 14.75 -5.29
CA THR A 303 -15.69 16.08 -5.39
C THR A 303 -14.81 16.99 -6.25
N GLY A 304 -15.24 18.23 -6.48
CA GLY A 304 -14.49 19.25 -7.20
C GLY A 304 -15.03 19.53 -8.60
N ASN A 305 -14.39 20.49 -9.28
CA ASN A 305 -14.84 20.98 -10.59
C ASN A 305 -14.68 19.94 -11.71
N THR A 306 -13.72 19.02 -11.54
CA THR A 306 -13.48 17.91 -12.46
C THR A 306 -13.37 16.62 -11.69
N ILE A 307 -14.16 15.62 -12.09
CA ILE A 307 -14.08 14.26 -11.54
C ILE A 307 -13.03 13.50 -12.33
N PRO A 308 -12.04 12.85 -11.65
CA PRO A 308 -11.00 12.09 -12.33
C PRO A 308 -11.59 10.96 -13.20
N GLN A 309 -10.92 10.70 -14.32
CA GLN A 309 -11.28 9.61 -15.22
C GLN A 309 -11.42 8.28 -14.45
N GLY A 310 -12.39 7.45 -14.86
CA GLY A 310 -12.62 6.12 -14.26
C GLY A 310 -13.23 6.13 -12.86
N THR A 311 -13.44 7.32 -12.26
CA THR A 311 -13.98 7.47 -10.89
C THR A 311 -15.43 7.94 -10.85
N LYS A 312 -16.02 8.03 -9.67
CA LYS A 312 -17.44 8.39 -9.49
C LYS A 312 -17.58 9.66 -8.63
N PRO A 313 -18.49 10.59 -9.00
CA PRO A 313 -18.77 11.76 -8.18
C PRO A 313 -19.45 11.39 -6.86
N LEU A 314 -19.28 12.25 -5.85
CA LEU A 314 -20.02 12.17 -4.60
C LEU A 314 -21.47 12.60 -4.86
N SER A 315 -22.41 11.66 -4.75
CA SER A 315 -23.83 11.89 -4.97
C SER A 315 -24.69 11.65 -3.72
N VAL A 316 -24.18 10.86 -2.77
CA VAL A 316 -24.88 10.51 -1.53
C VAL A 316 -23.91 10.64 -0.38
N LEU A 317 -24.33 11.35 0.67
CA LEU A 317 -23.59 11.46 1.92
C LEU A 317 -23.92 10.29 2.85
N PRO A 318 -22.94 9.75 3.59
CA PRO A 318 -23.23 8.76 4.61
C PRO A 318 -23.87 9.43 5.83
N GLU A 319 -24.93 8.86 6.36
CA GLU A 319 -25.41 9.22 7.69
C GLU A 319 -24.29 8.98 8.72
N PRO A 320 -23.99 9.92 9.62
CA PRO A 320 -24.74 11.14 10.02
C PRO A 320 -24.16 12.45 9.45
N ILE A 321 -23.59 12.45 8.26
CA ILE A 321 -23.07 13.65 7.59
C ILE A 321 -24.19 14.31 6.78
N LYS A 322 -24.47 15.58 7.03
CA LYS A 322 -25.56 16.36 6.41
C LYS A 322 -25.10 17.22 5.25
N VAL A 323 -23.91 17.82 5.39
CA VAL A 323 -23.29 18.67 4.38
C VAL A 323 -21.84 18.27 4.22
N LEU A 324 -21.37 18.16 2.98
CA LEU A 324 -19.98 18.07 2.61
C LEU A 324 -19.79 18.85 1.30
N LYS A 325 -19.05 19.95 1.35
CA LYS A 325 -18.70 20.75 0.18
C LYS A 325 -17.21 21.03 0.18
N THR A 326 -16.59 20.95 -0.97
CA THR A 326 -15.18 21.26 -1.20
C THR A 326 -15.07 22.30 -2.29
N GLU A 327 -14.03 23.11 -2.26
CA GLU A 327 -13.70 24.08 -3.31
C GLU A 327 -12.51 23.60 -4.14
N GLY A 328 -12.33 24.20 -5.33
CA GLY A 328 -11.18 23.98 -6.21
C GLY A 328 -11.12 22.58 -6.83
N THR A 329 -9.94 21.99 -6.81
CA THR A 329 -9.68 20.64 -7.37
C THR A 329 -10.52 19.55 -6.70
N GLY A 330 -10.94 19.78 -5.45
CA GLY A 330 -11.79 18.86 -4.70
C GLY A 330 -11.02 17.74 -4.01
N ALA A 331 -11.75 16.70 -3.61
CA ALA A 331 -11.25 15.66 -2.72
C ALA A 331 -11.54 14.24 -3.22
N VAL A 332 -10.72 13.29 -2.75
CA VAL A 332 -11.16 11.89 -2.56
C VAL A 332 -12.00 11.86 -1.29
N VAL A 333 -13.18 11.25 -1.35
CA VAL A 333 -14.09 11.06 -0.21
C VAL A 333 -14.35 9.57 -0.06
N SER A 334 -13.78 8.98 0.97
CA SER A 334 -13.91 7.54 1.25
C SER A 334 -14.70 7.30 2.53
N VAL A 335 -15.57 6.28 2.48
CA VAL A 335 -16.26 5.76 3.66
C VAL A 335 -15.66 4.39 4.00
N LEU A 336 -15.10 4.29 5.18
CA LEU A 336 -14.48 3.06 5.69
C LEU A 336 -15.24 2.54 6.91
N LYS A 337 -15.15 1.22 7.15
CA LYS A 337 -15.55 0.58 8.41
C LYS A 337 -14.37 -0.15 9.02
N ASN A 338 -14.11 0.09 10.30
CA ASN A 338 -13.06 -0.59 11.05
C ASN A 338 -13.41 -0.67 12.54
N GLY A 339 -13.24 -1.84 13.16
CA GLY A 339 -13.41 -2.02 14.61
C GLY A 339 -14.75 -1.56 15.18
N GLY A 340 -15.85 -1.65 14.42
CA GLY A 340 -17.18 -1.17 14.83
C GLY A 340 -17.43 0.33 14.64
N ASN A 341 -16.44 1.07 14.15
CA ASN A 341 -16.55 2.49 13.79
C ASN A 341 -16.73 2.65 12.26
N SER A 342 -17.43 3.70 11.88
CA SER A 342 -17.44 4.25 10.53
C SER A 342 -16.49 5.43 10.47
N TYR A 343 -15.80 5.59 9.34
CA TYR A 343 -14.89 6.69 9.09
C TYR A 343 -15.22 7.35 7.77
N LEU A 344 -15.26 8.66 7.75
CA LEU A 344 -15.27 9.50 6.54
C LEU A 344 -13.86 10.07 6.40
N VAL A 345 -13.20 9.70 5.32
CA VAL A 345 -11.84 10.13 4.99
C VAL A 345 -11.90 11.05 3.78
N ILE A 346 -11.36 12.26 3.91
CA ILE A 346 -11.38 13.30 2.88
C ILE A 346 -9.96 13.72 2.60
N VAL A 347 -9.45 13.45 1.39
CA VAL A 347 -8.08 13.79 0.96
C VAL A 347 -8.13 14.94 -0.03
N ASN A 348 -7.43 16.04 0.24
CA ASN A 348 -7.27 17.13 -0.71
C ASN A 348 -6.50 16.64 -1.94
N ARG A 349 -7.13 16.67 -3.14
CA ARG A 349 -6.51 16.22 -4.40
C ARG A 349 -5.52 17.21 -4.99
N ASP A 350 -5.40 18.40 -4.40
CA ASP A 350 -4.43 19.42 -4.79
C ASP A 350 -3.23 19.35 -3.85
N PHE A 351 -2.03 19.12 -4.40
CA PHE A 351 -0.78 19.10 -3.62
C PHE A 351 -0.04 20.44 -3.65
N ILE A 352 -0.64 21.47 -4.27
CA ILE A 352 -0.10 22.85 -4.35
C ILE A 352 -0.92 23.78 -3.47
N ASN A 353 -2.25 23.68 -3.54
CA ASN A 353 -3.16 24.59 -2.87
C ASN A 353 -3.95 23.90 -1.75
N SER A 354 -4.18 24.64 -0.66
CA SER A 354 -5.12 24.24 0.38
C SER A 354 -6.55 24.19 -0.19
N MET A 355 -7.37 23.30 0.37
CA MET A 355 -8.76 23.11 0.00
C MET A 355 -9.69 23.53 1.15
N LYS A 356 -10.67 24.37 0.85
CA LYS A 356 -11.73 24.67 1.82
C LYS A 356 -12.73 23.52 1.87
N LEU A 357 -13.05 23.08 3.09
CA LEU A 357 -14.05 22.07 3.40
C LEU A 357 -15.14 22.66 4.26
N SER A 358 -16.39 22.57 3.81
CA SER A 358 -17.56 22.81 4.66
C SER A 358 -18.19 21.48 5.00
N ILE A 359 -18.35 21.19 6.29
CA ILE A 359 -18.95 19.96 6.79
C ILE A 359 -19.93 20.25 7.91
N GLU A 360 -21.14 19.65 7.80
CA GLU A 360 -22.13 19.60 8.89
C GLU A 360 -22.46 18.15 9.20
N CYS A 361 -22.57 17.83 10.47
CA CYS A 361 -22.82 16.47 10.94
C CYS A 361 -23.53 16.46 12.29
N ASP A 362 -24.04 15.30 12.67
CA ASP A 362 -24.65 15.10 13.98
C ASP A 362 -23.59 15.11 15.12
N GLU A 363 -24.04 15.37 16.36
CA GLU A 363 -23.19 15.48 17.55
C GLU A 363 -22.39 14.20 17.88
N ILE A 364 -22.80 13.03 17.35
CA ILE A 364 -22.12 11.76 17.56
C ILE A 364 -20.80 11.68 16.77
N VAL A 365 -20.60 12.56 15.79
CA VAL A 365 -19.42 12.57 14.94
C VAL A 365 -18.23 13.20 15.65
N ARG A 366 -17.07 12.60 15.50
CA ARG A 366 -15.80 13.12 16.02
C ARG A 366 -14.83 13.35 14.88
N LYS A 367 -14.02 14.39 14.96
CA LYS A 367 -12.87 14.61 14.08
C LYS A 367 -11.66 13.88 14.65
N VAL A 368 -10.95 13.12 13.80
CA VAL A 368 -9.71 12.43 14.14
C VAL A 368 -8.53 13.23 13.59
N PHE A 369 -7.51 13.44 14.42
CA PHE A 369 -6.29 14.15 14.05
C PHE A 369 -5.17 13.17 13.64
N LYS A 370 -4.12 13.70 12.99
CA LYS A 370 -2.98 12.88 12.52
C LYS A 370 -2.13 12.28 13.64
N ASP A 371 -2.29 12.73 14.88
CA ASP A 371 -1.69 12.12 16.07
C ASP A 371 -2.53 10.96 16.65
N GLY A 372 -3.68 10.64 16.01
CA GLY A 372 -4.62 9.63 16.47
C GLY A 372 -5.62 10.11 17.53
N SER A 373 -5.50 11.33 18.04
CA SER A 373 -6.47 11.90 18.97
C SER A 373 -7.79 12.27 18.26
N SER A 374 -8.88 12.49 19.04
CA SER A 374 -10.15 12.91 18.45
C SER A 374 -10.93 13.85 19.37
N THR A 375 -11.69 14.76 18.74
CA THR A 375 -12.59 15.72 19.42
C THR A 375 -13.99 15.67 18.81
N PRO A 376 -15.03 16.16 19.48
CA PRO A 376 -16.34 16.32 18.86
C PRO A 376 -16.25 17.14 17.57
N ALA A 377 -16.91 16.69 16.52
CA ALA A 377 -16.84 17.34 15.21
C ALA A 377 -17.68 18.63 15.12
N ASN A 378 -18.62 18.86 16.05
CA ASN A 378 -19.39 20.11 16.14
C ASN A 378 -18.53 21.37 16.21
N THR A 379 -17.30 21.26 16.74
CA THR A 379 -16.30 22.33 16.72
C THR A 379 -15.80 22.67 15.29
N TYR A 380 -15.99 21.74 14.34
CA TYR A 380 -15.50 21.82 12.95
C TYR A 380 -16.63 21.75 11.93
N GLN A 381 -17.89 22.11 12.34
CA GLN A 381 -19.06 22.10 11.44
C GLN A 381 -19.00 23.16 10.35
N PHE A 382 -18.26 24.22 10.58
CA PHE A 382 -18.10 25.29 9.62
C PHE A 382 -16.83 25.09 8.77
N GLN A 383 -16.59 26.04 7.88
CA GLN A 383 -15.47 25.99 6.96
C GLN A 383 -14.13 25.74 7.67
N THR A 384 -13.43 24.70 7.22
CA THR A 384 -12.06 24.39 7.63
C THR A 384 -11.17 24.32 6.39
N GLU A 385 -9.89 24.51 6.57
CA GLU A 385 -8.91 24.40 5.50
C GLU A 385 -8.14 23.10 5.66
N ILE A 386 -7.94 22.38 4.54
CA ILE A 386 -7.12 21.17 4.45
C ILE A 386 -5.90 21.52 3.62
N ASP A 387 -4.72 21.37 4.21
CA ASP A 387 -3.45 21.67 3.56
C ASP A 387 -3.28 20.90 2.23
N PRO A 388 -2.35 21.31 1.35
CA PRO A 388 -2.07 20.61 0.10
C PRO A 388 -1.77 19.13 0.32
N GLY A 389 -2.48 18.25 -0.41
CA GLY A 389 -2.34 16.79 -0.33
C GLY A 389 -2.73 16.15 1.01
N ASP A 390 -3.19 16.93 1.97
CA ASP A 390 -3.47 16.47 3.34
C ASP A 390 -4.88 15.88 3.50
N ILE A 391 -5.20 15.41 4.70
CA ILE A 391 -6.36 14.59 5.01
C ILE A 391 -7.19 15.19 6.15
N ALA A 392 -8.52 15.06 6.06
CA ALA A 392 -9.44 15.22 7.19
C ALA A 392 -10.19 13.91 7.43
N ILE A 393 -10.32 13.52 8.69
CA ILE A 393 -10.96 12.25 9.09
C ILE A 393 -12.05 12.54 10.12
N TYR A 394 -13.22 11.95 9.88
CA TYR A 394 -14.33 11.96 10.81
C TYR A 394 -14.75 10.54 11.15
N THR A 395 -15.20 10.29 12.38
CA THR A 395 -15.60 8.96 12.84
C THR A 395 -16.87 9.01 13.68
N TRP A 396 -17.65 7.94 13.62
CA TRP A 396 -18.83 7.72 14.47
C TRP A 396 -19.04 6.23 14.69
N LYS A 397 -19.76 5.90 15.76
CA LYS A 397 -20.28 4.56 16.00
C LYS A 397 -21.69 4.45 15.43
N LYS A 398 -22.02 3.30 14.87
CA LYS A 398 -23.41 2.99 14.56
C LYS A 398 -24.14 2.56 15.81
#